data_c8a8d23a70ccb5cc00d78177933b76da
#
_entry.id   c8a8d23a70ccb5cc00d78177933b76da
#
_cell.length_a   1.000
_cell.length_b   1.000
_cell.length_c   1.000
_cell.angle_alpha   90.00
_cell.angle_beta   90.00
_cell.angle_gamma   90.00
#
_symmetry.space_group_name_H-M   'P 1'
#
loop_
_entity.id
_entity.type
_entity.pdbx_description
1 polymer ?
#
loop_
_entity_poly.entity_id
_entity_poly.type
_entity_poly.pdbx_seq_one_letter_code
_entity_poly.pdbx_strand_id
1 'polypeptide(L)'
;MTTTPQEHTRAQFAAAQWQRELPQMDTHAMQLVGQLGTVAQLMARDWLNPLFAEHGLQPGEFDVLATLRRSGAPYALTPTALYEAAMLSSGGMTNRIDRLEAAGLIERQKHPTDRRGVLVALTPKGLALIDKLVLLHVENERAMLSALSADEQRQLDQLLAKLLQGMAQAKKG
;
A
#
# COMPACT_ATOMS: atom_id res chain seq x y z
N MET A 1 9.88 -18.97 8.61
CA MET A 1 9.72 -18.04 9.76
C MET A 1 8.32 -18.26 10.31
N THR A 2 8.22 -18.84 11.49
CA THR A 2 6.97 -19.15 12.17
C THR A 2 6.33 -17.87 12.66
N THR A 3 5.22 -17.47 12.06
CA THR A 3 4.34 -16.40 12.59
C THR A 3 3.95 -16.78 14.02
N THR A 4 4.28 -15.94 14.95
CA THR A 4 4.00 -16.20 16.37
C THR A 4 2.48 -16.31 16.56
N PRO A 5 1.93 -17.37 17.19
CA PRO A 5 0.49 -17.54 17.40
C PRO A 5 -0.19 -16.37 18.15
N GLN A 6 0.57 -15.49 18.75
CA GLN A 6 0.10 -14.35 19.54
C GLN A 6 -0.58 -13.23 18.73
N GLU A 7 -0.24 -13.04 17.44
CA GLU A 7 -0.81 -11.90 16.68
C GLU A 7 -2.20 -12.18 16.14
N HIS A 8 -2.54 -13.44 15.80
CA HIS A 8 -3.88 -13.83 15.37
C HIS A 8 -4.93 -13.70 16.48
N THR A 9 -4.50 -13.67 17.74
CA THR A 9 -5.36 -13.69 18.90
C THR A 9 -5.54 -12.34 19.58
N ARG A 10 -4.78 -11.31 19.24
CA ARG A 10 -4.84 -10.00 19.93
C ARG A 10 -6.21 -9.32 19.80
N ALA A 11 -6.77 -9.25 18.60
CA ALA A 11 -8.10 -8.67 18.41
C ALA A 11 -9.20 -9.50 19.08
N GLN A 12 -9.10 -10.83 19.00
CA GLN A 12 -9.99 -11.77 19.68
C GLN A 12 -9.86 -11.67 21.22
N PHE A 13 -8.62 -11.58 21.71
CA PHE A 13 -8.36 -11.44 23.14
C PHE A 13 -8.93 -10.12 23.69
N ALA A 14 -8.71 -9.00 22.99
CA ALA A 14 -9.26 -7.70 23.36
C ALA A 14 -10.81 -7.72 23.34
N ALA A 15 -11.42 -8.31 22.31
CA ALA A 15 -12.86 -8.47 22.21
C ALA A 15 -13.43 -9.30 23.39
N ALA A 16 -12.74 -10.41 23.75
CA ALA A 16 -13.14 -11.24 24.88
C ALA A 16 -12.98 -10.53 26.25
N GLN A 17 -12.00 -9.65 26.39
CA GLN A 17 -11.87 -8.81 27.60
C GLN A 17 -13.03 -7.83 27.70
N TRP A 18 -13.36 -7.13 26.62
CA TRP A 18 -14.49 -6.22 26.59
C TRP A 18 -15.85 -6.91 26.83
N GLN A 19 -16.04 -8.11 26.26
CA GLN A 19 -17.25 -8.89 26.50
C GLN A 19 -17.42 -9.28 27.98
N ARG A 20 -16.33 -9.44 28.73
CA ARG A 20 -16.40 -9.69 30.19
C ARG A 20 -16.72 -8.45 31.00
N GLU A 21 -16.11 -7.31 30.64
CA GLU A 21 -16.27 -6.04 31.36
C GLU A 21 -17.62 -5.36 31.04
N LEU A 22 -18.08 -5.49 29.78
CA LEU A 22 -19.32 -4.90 29.26
C LEU A 22 -20.10 -5.94 28.47
N PRO A 23 -20.81 -6.89 29.15
CA PRO A 23 -21.48 -8.02 28.48
C PRO A 23 -22.54 -7.62 27.41
N GLN A 24 -23.09 -6.41 27.52
CA GLN A 24 -24.08 -5.88 26.55
C GLN A 24 -23.46 -5.34 25.28
N MET A 25 -22.12 -5.23 25.20
CA MET A 25 -21.45 -4.66 24.03
C MET A 25 -21.26 -5.72 22.95
N ASP A 26 -21.65 -5.38 21.69
CA ASP A 26 -21.26 -6.17 20.52
C ASP A 26 -19.79 -5.93 20.17
N THR A 27 -18.95 -6.92 20.47
CA THR A 27 -17.50 -6.86 20.21
C THR A 27 -17.10 -7.39 18.85
N HIS A 28 -18.05 -7.90 18.03
CA HIS A 28 -17.75 -8.49 16.72
C HIS A 28 -17.11 -7.50 15.76
N ALA A 29 -17.66 -6.29 15.65
CA ALA A 29 -17.12 -5.24 14.80
C ALA A 29 -15.70 -4.82 15.22
N MET A 30 -15.45 -4.70 16.53
CA MET A 30 -14.13 -4.40 17.08
C MET A 30 -13.10 -5.48 16.73
N GLN A 31 -13.47 -6.75 16.87
CA GLN A 31 -12.60 -7.88 16.52
C GLN A 31 -12.28 -7.88 15.03
N LEU A 32 -13.30 -7.69 14.17
CA LEU A 32 -13.10 -7.70 12.72
C LEU A 32 -12.18 -6.56 12.26
N VAL A 33 -12.41 -5.33 12.73
CA VAL A 33 -11.56 -4.18 12.42
C VAL A 33 -10.14 -4.38 12.93
N GLY A 34 -9.99 -4.92 14.14
CA GLY A 34 -8.68 -5.26 14.71
C GLY A 34 -7.91 -6.31 13.89
N GLN A 35 -8.61 -7.33 13.36
CA GLN A 35 -8.01 -8.33 12.46
C GLN A 35 -7.57 -7.71 11.13
N LEU A 36 -8.40 -6.88 10.51
CA LEU A 36 -8.04 -6.16 9.28
C LEU A 36 -6.80 -5.29 9.47
N GLY A 37 -6.75 -4.54 10.58
CA GLY A 37 -5.58 -3.73 10.92
C GLY A 37 -4.32 -4.56 11.13
N THR A 38 -4.44 -5.69 11.83
CA THR A 38 -3.31 -6.62 12.06
C THR A 38 -2.79 -7.20 10.74
N VAL A 39 -3.68 -7.67 9.87
CA VAL A 39 -3.30 -8.20 8.55
C VAL A 39 -2.56 -7.15 7.73
N ALA A 40 -3.09 -5.92 7.64
CA ALA A 40 -2.44 -4.83 6.91
C ALA A 40 -1.04 -4.49 7.47
N GLN A 41 -0.89 -4.49 8.79
CA GLN A 41 0.42 -4.24 9.43
C GLN A 41 1.42 -5.37 9.15
N LEU A 42 0.99 -6.63 9.21
CA LEU A 42 1.85 -7.79 8.93
C LEU A 42 2.29 -7.81 7.47
N MET A 43 1.38 -7.56 6.54
CA MET A 43 1.70 -7.43 5.12
C MET A 43 2.78 -6.37 4.89
N ALA A 44 2.61 -5.17 5.46
CA ALA A 44 3.59 -4.09 5.30
C ALA A 44 4.93 -4.43 5.95
N ARG A 45 4.93 -4.87 7.22
CA ARG A 45 6.13 -5.07 8.04
C ARG A 45 6.98 -6.26 7.57
N ASP A 46 6.33 -7.39 7.32
CA ASP A 46 7.01 -8.68 7.18
C ASP A 46 7.19 -9.11 5.72
N TRP A 47 6.45 -8.51 4.79
CA TRP A 47 6.46 -8.90 3.40
C TRP A 47 6.88 -7.77 2.46
N LEU A 48 6.19 -6.61 2.51
CA LEU A 48 6.43 -5.54 1.55
C LEU A 48 7.69 -4.74 1.85
N ASN A 49 7.82 -4.24 3.08
CA ASN A 49 8.98 -3.42 3.45
C ASN A 49 10.32 -4.15 3.34
N PRO A 50 10.47 -5.42 3.74
CA PRO A 50 11.72 -6.16 3.53
C PRO A 50 12.08 -6.28 2.05
N LEU A 51 11.12 -6.65 1.18
CA LEU A 51 11.35 -6.73 -0.26
C LEU A 51 11.84 -5.40 -0.84
N PHE A 52 11.21 -4.29 -0.45
CA PHE A 52 11.61 -2.97 -0.95
C PHE A 52 12.96 -2.52 -0.40
N ALA A 53 13.25 -2.81 0.87
CA ALA A 53 14.52 -2.48 1.51
C ALA A 53 15.71 -3.21 0.86
N GLU A 54 15.56 -4.47 0.44
CA GLU A 54 16.57 -5.22 -0.32
C GLU A 54 16.95 -4.54 -1.64
N HIS A 55 16.06 -3.70 -2.18
CA HIS A 55 16.29 -2.93 -3.40
C HIS A 55 16.58 -1.44 -3.12
N GLY A 56 16.90 -1.09 -1.88
CA GLY A 56 17.28 0.26 -1.47
C GLY A 56 16.12 1.26 -1.37
N LEU A 57 14.88 0.78 -1.36
CA LEU A 57 13.68 1.62 -1.26
C LEU A 57 13.16 1.67 0.18
N GLN A 58 12.67 2.84 0.55
CA GLN A 58 11.95 3.06 1.80
C GLN A 58 10.43 2.85 1.62
N PRO A 59 9.66 2.70 2.71
CA PRO A 59 8.21 2.57 2.62
C PRO A 59 7.54 3.67 1.78
N GLY A 60 6.74 3.26 0.81
CA GLY A 60 6.03 4.14 -0.10
C GLY A 60 6.82 4.64 -1.31
N GLU A 61 8.12 4.37 -1.42
CA GLU A 61 8.90 4.74 -2.61
C GLU A 61 8.62 3.81 -3.80
N PHE A 62 8.35 2.55 -3.53
CA PHE A 62 7.85 1.62 -4.54
C PHE A 62 6.58 2.15 -5.21
N ASP A 63 5.61 2.63 -4.41
CA ASP A 63 4.35 3.13 -4.95
C ASP A 63 4.53 4.34 -5.87
N VAL A 64 5.49 5.22 -5.57
CA VAL A 64 5.84 6.35 -6.45
C VAL A 64 6.35 5.85 -7.80
N LEU A 65 7.34 4.94 -7.80
CA LEU A 65 7.91 4.38 -9.02
C LEU A 65 6.86 3.57 -9.81
N ALA A 66 6.07 2.74 -9.13
CA ALA A 66 5.02 1.94 -9.73
C ALA A 66 3.92 2.80 -10.34
N THR A 67 3.55 3.92 -9.69
CA THR A 67 2.56 4.87 -10.22
C THR A 67 3.06 5.54 -11.48
N LEU A 68 4.30 6.02 -11.51
CA LEU A 68 4.91 6.56 -12.72
C LEU A 68 4.96 5.51 -13.84
N ARG A 69 5.34 4.28 -13.52
CA ARG A 69 5.44 3.20 -14.52
C ARG A 69 4.10 2.84 -15.14
N ARG A 70 3.06 2.66 -14.31
CA ARG A 70 1.71 2.28 -14.77
C ARG A 70 0.94 3.41 -15.45
N SER A 71 1.40 4.68 -15.33
CA SER A 71 0.81 5.80 -16.07
C SER A 71 1.11 5.74 -17.58
N GLY A 72 2.02 4.87 -18.02
CA GLY A 72 2.42 4.75 -19.42
C GLY A 72 3.48 5.77 -19.82
N ALA A 73 4.06 5.59 -21.02
CA ALA A 73 5.04 6.52 -21.54
C ALA A 73 4.45 7.94 -21.67
N PRO A 74 5.21 8.97 -21.31
CA PRO A 74 6.64 9.03 -21.00
C PRO A 74 7.00 8.74 -19.53
N TYR A 75 6.14 8.11 -18.74
CA TYR A 75 6.36 7.75 -17.30
C TYR A 75 6.59 8.97 -16.43
N ALA A 76 5.84 10.03 -16.69
CA ALA A 76 5.98 11.32 -16.04
C ALA A 76 4.61 11.85 -15.63
N LEU A 77 4.49 12.38 -14.42
CA LEU A 77 3.29 12.97 -13.86
C LEU A 77 3.63 14.27 -13.14
N THR A 78 2.68 15.20 -13.06
CA THR A 78 2.81 16.30 -12.10
C THR A 78 2.78 15.77 -10.66
N PRO A 79 3.40 16.45 -9.69
CA PRO A 79 3.32 16.03 -8.29
C PRO A 79 1.88 15.84 -7.78
N THR A 80 0.94 16.67 -8.22
CA THR A 80 -0.49 16.54 -7.90
C THR A 80 -1.09 15.27 -8.50
N ALA A 81 -0.90 15.03 -9.79
CA ALA A 81 -1.42 13.83 -10.45
C ALA A 81 -0.78 12.55 -9.89
N LEU A 82 0.51 12.60 -9.56
CA LEU A 82 1.21 11.49 -8.91
C LEU A 82 0.60 11.19 -7.54
N TYR A 83 0.32 12.23 -6.74
CA TYR A 83 -0.33 12.10 -5.45
C TYR A 83 -1.74 11.49 -5.57
N GLU A 84 -2.56 12.01 -6.48
CA GLU A 84 -3.93 11.52 -6.70
C GLU A 84 -3.98 10.07 -7.20
N ALA A 85 -3.00 9.68 -8.02
CA ALA A 85 -2.91 8.33 -8.57
C ALA A 85 -2.23 7.30 -7.65
N ALA A 86 -1.43 7.76 -6.68
CA ALA A 86 -0.72 6.86 -5.77
C ALA A 86 -1.67 6.27 -4.72
N MET A 87 -1.44 5.01 -4.34
CA MET A 87 -2.17 4.34 -3.26
C MET A 87 -1.62 4.70 -1.87
N LEU A 88 -1.20 5.97 -1.70
CA LEU A 88 -0.54 6.47 -0.51
C LEU A 88 -1.30 7.65 0.11
N SER A 89 -1.14 7.84 1.42
CA SER A 89 -1.54 9.08 2.08
C SER A 89 -0.60 10.24 1.70
N SER A 90 -1.10 11.50 1.75
CA SER A 90 -0.36 12.72 1.40
C SER A 90 0.91 12.94 2.21
N GLY A 91 1.00 12.38 3.40
CA GLY A 91 2.14 12.55 4.28
C GLY A 91 3.44 12.02 3.66
N GLY A 92 4.42 12.91 3.45
CA GLY A 92 5.75 12.53 3.03
C GLY A 92 5.98 12.33 1.53
N MET A 93 5.04 12.67 0.63
CA MET A 93 5.24 12.54 -0.82
C MET A 93 6.44 13.35 -1.31
N THR A 94 6.58 14.60 -0.90
CA THR A 94 7.73 15.45 -1.25
C THR A 94 9.04 14.82 -0.84
N ASN A 95 9.14 14.31 0.38
CA ASN A 95 10.34 13.65 0.89
C ASN A 95 10.68 12.38 0.08
N ARG A 96 9.66 11.57 -0.29
CA ARG A 96 9.87 10.40 -1.15
C ARG A 96 10.41 10.79 -2.52
N ILE A 97 9.83 11.82 -3.15
CA ILE A 97 10.30 12.37 -4.43
C ILE A 97 11.75 12.84 -4.30
N ASP A 98 12.09 13.63 -3.27
CA ASP A 98 13.45 14.16 -3.07
C ASP A 98 14.47 13.02 -2.91
N ARG A 99 14.14 11.97 -2.17
CA ARG A 99 15.02 10.82 -1.96
C ARG A 99 15.18 9.96 -3.22
N LEU A 100 14.11 9.72 -3.95
CA LEU A 100 14.16 9.00 -5.22
C LEU A 100 14.95 9.76 -6.28
N GLU A 101 14.86 11.09 -6.30
CA GLU A 101 15.66 11.95 -7.17
C GLU A 101 17.14 11.90 -6.77
N ALA A 102 17.45 12.02 -5.47
CA ALA A 102 18.82 11.87 -4.96
C ALA A 102 19.42 10.49 -5.27
N ALA A 103 18.60 9.43 -5.30
CA ALA A 103 19.01 8.09 -5.72
C ALA A 103 19.14 7.92 -7.25
N GLY A 104 18.76 8.93 -8.04
CA GLY A 104 18.79 8.93 -9.50
C GLY A 104 17.75 7.98 -10.12
N LEU A 105 16.67 7.68 -9.42
CA LEU A 105 15.59 6.81 -9.90
C LEU A 105 14.47 7.58 -10.59
N ILE A 106 14.30 8.83 -10.23
CA ILE A 106 13.43 9.80 -10.88
C ILE A 106 14.19 11.10 -11.12
N GLU A 107 13.60 11.97 -11.93
CA GLU A 107 14.09 13.34 -12.16
C GLU A 107 12.92 14.31 -12.24
N ARG A 108 13.18 15.58 -11.91
CA ARG A 108 12.24 16.67 -12.13
C ARG A 108 12.50 17.29 -13.50
N GLN A 109 11.47 17.34 -14.33
CA GLN A 109 11.49 17.93 -15.67
C GLN A 109 10.58 19.16 -15.73
N LYS A 110 10.89 20.11 -16.64
CA LYS A 110 9.97 21.21 -16.94
C LYS A 110 8.74 20.69 -17.66
N HIS A 111 7.57 21.17 -17.24
CA HIS A 111 6.34 20.83 -17.94
C HIS A 111 6.35 21.41 -19.39
N PRO A 112 6.00 20.64 -20.43
CA PRO A 112 6.17 21.06 -21.82
C PRO A 112 5.31 22.27 -22.22
N THR A 113 4.16 22.46 -21.60
CA THR A 113 3.19 23.52 -21.92
C THR A 113 2.95 24.52 -20.79
N ASP A 114 3.30 24.17 -19.55
CA ASP A 114 3.17 25.06 -18.40
C ASP A 114 4.55 25.49 -17.88
N ARG A 115 4.89 26.79 -18.08
CA ARG A 115 6.19 27.35 -17.68
C ARG A 115 6.47 27.25 -16.18
N ARG A 116 5.45 27.11 -15.34
CA ARG A 116 5.56 26.97 -13.88
C ARG A 116 5.43 25.52 -13.43
N GLY A 117 5.01 24.65 -14.34
CA GLY A 117 4.78 23.25 -14.03
C GLY A 117 6.07 22.43 -13.96
N VAL A 118 6.07 21.46 -13.09
CA VAL A 118 7.13 20.45 -12.95
C VAL A 118 6.50 19.07 -13.16
N LEU A 119 7.21 18.21 -13.88
CA LEU A 119 6.91 16.78 -13.98
C LEU A 119 7.94 16.01 -13.15
N VAL A 120 7.49 14.94 -12.52
CA VAL A 120 8.30 13.89 -11.93
C VAL A 120 8.30 12.74 -12.92
N ALA A 121 9.47 12.35 -13.41
CA ALA A 121 9.63 11.32 -14.43
C ALA A 121 10.57 10.20 -13.97
N LEU A 122 10.34 8.96 -14.42
CA LEU A 122 11.29 7.88 -14.23
C LEU A 122 12.56 8.14 -15.06
N THR A 123 13.71 7.94 -14.45
CA THR A 123 14.98 7.79 -15.20
C THR A 123 15.06 6.40 -15.84
N PRO A 124 15.97 6.15 -16.80
CA PRO A 124 16.23 4.80 -17.30
C PRO A 124 16.59 3.81 -16.18
N LYS A 125 17.31 4.26 -15.14
CA LYS A 125 17.65 3.46 -13.95
C LYS A 125 16.39 3.12 -13.14
N GLY A 126 15.52 4.11 -12.92
CA GLY A 126 14.25 3.92 -12.20
C GLY A 126 13.31 2.99 -12.94
N LEU A 127 13.21 3.15 -14.28
CA LEU A 127 12.40 2.27 -15.13
C LEU A 127 12.88 0.82 -15.06
N ALA A 128 14.18 0.59 -15.21
CA ALA A 128 14.74 -0.77 -15.11
C ALA A 128 14.53 -1.41 -13.73
N LEU A 129 14.64 -0.61 -12.66
CA LEU A 129 14.39 -1.09 -11.29
C LEU A 129 12.92 -1.49 -11.11
N ILE A 130 11.99 -0.61 -11.48
CA ILE A 130 10.56 -0.88 -11.23
C ILE A 130 10.04 -2.03 -12.10
N ASP A 131 10.50 -2.17 -13.36
CA ASP A 131 10.13 -3.28 -14.23
C ASP A 131 10.53 -4.64 -13.64
N LYS A 132 11.68 -4.70 -12.96
CA LYS A 132 12.11 -5.90 -12.22
C LYS A 132 11.30 -6.08 -10.94
N LEU A 133 11.16 -5.01 -10.16
CA LEU A 133 10.64 -5.08 -8.79
C LEU A 133 9.14 -5.38 -8.76
N VAL A 134 8.37 -4.90 -9.74
CA VAL A 134 6.93 -5.19 -9.82
C VAL A 134 6.64 -6.69 -9.99
N LEU A 135 7.49 -7.42 -10.69
CA LEU A 135 7.35 -8.87 -10.85
C LEU A 135 7.59 -9.60 -9.52
N LEU A 136 8.63 -9.22 -8.80
CA LEU A 136 8.92 -9.76 -7.46
C LEU A 136 7.81 -9.40 -6.46
N HIS A 137 7.26 -8.19 -6.57
CA HIS A 137 6.17 -7.73 -5.74
C HIS A 137 4.90 -8.59 -5.93
N VAL A 138 4.52 -8.87 -7.18
CA VAL A 138 3.37 -9.73 -7.48
C VAL A 138 3.56 -11.16 -6.93
N GLU A 139 4.77 -11.73 -7.06
CA GLU A 139 5.04 -13.05 -6.47
C GLU A 139 4.97 -13.02 -4.93
N ASN A 140 5.46 -11.95 -4.32
CA ASN A 140 5.38 -11.75 -2.88
C ASN A 140 3.91 -11.62 -2.41
N GLU A 141 3.06 -10.89 -3.15
CA GLU A 141 1.63 -10.77 -2.88
C GLU A 141 0.90 -12.13 -3.01
N ARG A 142 1.25 -12.92 -4.03
CA ARG A 142 0.72 -14.29 -4.18
C ARG A 142 1.08 -15.16 -2.98
N ALA A 143 2.31 -15.07 -2.52
CA ALA A 143 2.76 -15.81 -1.34
C ALA A 143 2.02 -15.38 -0.07
N MET A 144 1.77 -14.08 0.12
CA MET A 144 0.95 -13.57 1.25
C MET A 144 -0.46 -14.16 1.25
N LEU A 145 -1.05 -14.34 0.08
CA LEU A 145 -2.42 -14.83 -0.07
C LEU A 145 -2.53 -16.35 -0.18
N SER A 146 -1.42 -17.09 -0.10
CA SER A 146 -1.37 -18.54 -0.33
C SER A 146 -2.17 -19.39 0.68
N ALA A 147 -2.51 -18.82 1.85
CA ALA A 147 -3.38 -19.47 2.83
C ALA A 147 -4.85 -19.54 2.37
N LEU A 148 -5.22 -18.77 1.35
CA LEU A 148 -6.58 -18.69 0.83
C LEU A 148 -6.65 -19.40 -0.53
N SER A 149 -7.66 -20.23 -0.73
CA SER A 149 -8.02 -20.76 -2.04
C SER A 149 -8.45 -19.65 -2.99
N ALA A 150 -8.46 -19.91 -4.29
CA ALA A 150 -8.88 -18.95 -5.30
C ALA A 150 -10.31 -18.44 -5.09
N ASP A 151 -11.22 -19.28 -4.56
CA ASP A 151 -12.60 -18.87 -4.25
C ASP A 151 -12.66 -17.94 -3.05
N GLU A 152 -11.90 -18.23 -1.99
CA GLU A 152 -11.80 -17.39 -0.81
C GLU A 152 -11.14 -16.02 -1.12
N GLN A 153 -10.13 -15.99 -2.00
CA GLN A 153 -9.55 -14.73 -2.48
C GLN A 153 -10.58 -13.87 -3.22
N ARG A 154 -11.42 -14.49 -4.10
CA ARG A 154 -12.50 -13.76 -4.78
C ARG A 154 -13.56 -13.25 -3.81
N GLN A 155 -13.92 -14.04 -2.79
CA GLN A 155 -14.86 -13.60 -1.75
C GLN A 155 -14.30 -12.43 -0.93
N LEU A 156 -13.03 -12.51 -0.55
CA LEU A 156 -12.35 -11.43 0.18
C LEU A 156 -12.31 -10.13 -0.64
N ASP A 157 -11.98 -10.21 -1.93
CA ASP A 157 -11.98 -9.07 -2.85
C ASP A 157 -13.36 -8.39 -2.90
N GLN A 158 -14.43 -9.17 -3.07
CA GLN A 158 -15.80 -8.66 -3.10
C GLN A 158 -16.20 -8.00 -1.77
N LEU A 159 -15.84 -8.59 -0.64
CA LEU A 159 -16.14 -8.05 0.69
C LEU A 159 -15.36 -6.74 0.95
N LEU A 160 -14.10 -6.68 0.57
CA LEU A 160 -13.28 -5.46 0.69
C LEU A 160 -13.82 -4.35 -0.22
N ALA A 161 -14.17 -4.65 -1.47
CA ALA A 161 -14.77 -3.68 -2.39
C ALA A 161 -16.08 -3.09 -1.84
N LYS A 162 -16.96 -3.95 -1.30
CA LYS A 162 -18.21 -3.53 -0.65
C LYS A 162 -17.95 -2.63 0.56
N LEU A 163 -16.98 -2.99 1.39
CA LEU A 163 -16.62 -2.21 2.58
C LEU A 163 -16.09 -0.83 2.19
N LEU A 164 -15.17 -0.76 1.22
CA LEU A 164 -14.61 0.49 0.70
C LEU A 164 -15.70 1.42 0.14
N GLN A 165 -16.63 0.87 -0.64
CA GLN A 165 -17.76 1.63 -1.18
C GLN A 165 -18.65 2.21 -0.07
N GLY A 166 -18.98 1.40 0.94
CA GLY A 166 -19.78 1.84 2.10
C GLY A 166 -19.10 2.96 2.89
N MET A 167 -17.79 2.82 3.14
CA MET A 167 -17.01 3.85 3.83
C MET A 167 -16.93 5.16 3.05
N ALA A 168 -16.84 5.10 1.72
CA ALA A 168 -16.83 6.30 0.87
C ALA A 168 -18.16 7.03 0.87
N GLN A 169 -19.29 6.31 0.97
CA GLN A 169 -20.63 6.90 1.05
C GLN A 169 -20.91 7.53 2.42
N ALA A 170 -20.51 6.87 3.51
CA ALA A 170 -20.71 7.36 4.88
C ALA A 170 -19.98 8.67 5.19
N LYS A 171 -18.93 9.03 4.44
CA LYS A 171 -18.21 10.32 4.59
C LYS A 171 -18.88 11.49 3.85
N LYS A 172 -19.87 11.22 3.02
CA LYS A 172 -20.56 12.25 2.21
C LYS A 172 -21.89 12.69 2.81
N GLY A 173 -22.38 12.02 3.81
CA GLY A 173 -23.55 12.37 4.62
C GLY A 173 -23.14 12.90 6.00
#